data_0b4f509bdc892d660f3476462f8d2712
#
_entry.id   0b4f509bdc892d660f3476462f8d2712
#
_cell.length_a   1.000
_cell.length_b   1.000
_cell.length_c   1.000
_cell.angle_alpha   90.00
_cell.angle_beta   90.00
_cell.angle_gamma   90.00
#
_symmetry.space_group_name_H-M   'P 1'
#
loop_
_entity.id
_entity.type
_entity.pdbx_description
1 polymer ?
#
loop_
_entity_poly.entity_id
_entity_poly.type
_entity_poly.pdbx_seq_one_letter_code
_entity_poly.pdbx_strand_id
1 'polypeptide(L)'
;DNHYDTISAFIKSMRGSDPDAAVYYLGRMLYAGEDIKFIARRIMIHAAEDVGMADPQALNVAVSAAQAVERIGMPEAQIILSQAASYVAGAPNRRAIP
;
A
#
# COMPACT_ATOMS: atom_id res chain seq x y z
N ASP A 1 -11.44 18.46 0.61
CA ASP A 1 -10.02 18.54 0.83
C ASP A 1 -9.28 17.48 0.02
N ASN A 2 -8.41 17.93 -0.86
CA ASN A 2 -7.67 17.04 -1.77
C ASN A 2 -6.84 15.99 -1.04
N HIS A 3 -6.29 16.35 0.11
CA HIS A 3 -5.50 15.44 0.92
C HIS A 3 -6.34 14.24 1.39
N TYR A 4 -7.49 14.52 1.97
CA TYR A 4 -8.40 13.48 2.44
C TYR A 4 -8.90 12.62 1.27
N ASP A 5 -9.24 13.25 0.15
CA ASP A 5 -9.73 12.54 -1.03
C ASP A 5 -8.66 11.60 -1.61
N THR A 6 -7.40 12.02 -1.59
CA THR A 6 -6.30 11.20 -2.09
C THR A 6 -6.09 9.97 -1.22
N ILE A 7 -6.14 10.12 0.10
CA ILE A 7 -6.04 9.00 1.03
C ILE A 7 -7.19 8.01 0.80
N SER A 8 -8.42 8.52 0.70
CA SER A 8 -9.59 7.69 0.43
C SER A 8 -9.47 6.93 -0.88
N ALA A 9 -8.98 7.60 -1.93
CA ALA A 9 -8.79 6.98 -3.23
C ALA A 9 -7.73 5.89 -3.19
N PHE A 10 -6.65 6.10 -2.43
CA PHE A 10 -5.63 5.07 -2.22
C PHE A 10 -6.24 3.84 -1.56
N ILE A 11 -6.98 4.04 -0.47
CA ILE A 11 -7.63 2.96 0.25
C ILE A 11 -8.58 2.18 -0.67
N LYS A 12 -9.40 2.89 -1.44
CA LYS A 12 -10.35 2.25 -2.38
C LYS A 12 -9.60 1.46 -3.46
N SER A 13 -8.47 1.98 -3.93
CA SER A 13 -7.66 1.29 -4.95
C SER A 13 -7.10 -0.02 -4.41
N MET A 14 -6.62 0.00 -3.15
CA MET A 14 -6.10 -1.20 -2.51
C MET A 14 -7.22 -2.25 -2.34
N ARG A 15 -8.37 -1.83 -1.83
CA ARG A 15 -9.51 -2.73 -1.64
C ARG A 15 -10.10 -3.24 -2.94
N GLY A 16 -10.04 -2.42 -3.98
CA GLY A 16 -10.58 -2.75 -5.29
C GLY A 16 -9.63 -3.55 -6.15
N SER A 17 -8.49 -3.95 -5.63
CA SER A 17 -7.50 -4.76 -6.37
C SER A 17 -7.03 -4.07 -7.64
N ASP A 18 -6.71 -2.78 -7.54
CA ASP A 18 -6.27 -1.95 -8.65
C ASP A 18 -4.85 -1.43 -8.38
N PRO A 19 -3.81 -2.21 -8.75
CA PRO A 19 -2.43 -1.83 -8.44
C PRO A 19 -1.99 -0.55 -9.14
N ASP A 20 -2.42 -0.29 -10.36
CA ASP A 20 -2.03 0.92 -11.07
C ASP A 20 -2.56 2.16 -10.37
N ALA A 21 -3.83 2.15 -9.97
CA ALA A 21 -4.43 3.26 -9.24
C ALA A 21 -3.77 3.41 -7.86
N ALA A 22 -3.47 2.30 -7.18
CA ALA A 22 -2.83 2.35 -5.87
C ALA A 22 -1.46 3.05 -5.95
N VAL A 23 -0.65 2.71 -6.95
CA VAL A 23 0.65 3.33 -7.14
C VAL A 23 0.50 4.82 -7.51
N TYR A 24 -0.48 5.15 -8.34
CA TYR A 24 -0.75 6.53 -8.71
C TYR A 24 -1.07 7.39 -7.47
N TYR A 25 -2.01 6.93 -6.64
CA TYR A 25 -2.40 7.70 -5.45
C TYR A 25 -1.30 7.72 -4.40
N LEU A 26 -0.51 6.65 -4.31
CA LEU A 26 0.69 6.65 -3.48
C LEU A 26 1.63 7.79 -3.86
N GLY A 27 1.90 7.94 -5.15
CA GLY A 27 2.75 9.01 -5.65
C GLY A 27 2.20 10.39 -5.28
N ARG A 28 0.89 10.57 -5.39
CA ARG A 28 0.24 11.83 -5.02
C ARG A 28 0.35 12.12 -3.53
N MET A 29 0.19 11.09 -2.69
CA MET A 29 0.34 11.26 -1.25
C MET A 29 1.77 11.66 -0.88
N LEU A 30 2.76 11.03 -1.50
CA LEU A 30 4.16 11.37 -1.24
C LEU A 30 4.51 12.78 -1.72
N TYR A 31 4.00 13.17 -2.88
CA TYR A 31 4.21 14.52 -3.41
C TYR A 31 3.63 15.59 -2.45
N ALA A 32 2.49 15.27 -1.83
CA ALA A 32 1.84 16.16 -0.88
C ALA A 32 2.52 16.15 0.51
N GLY A 33 3.55 15.33 0.71
CA GLY A 33 4.28 15.29 1.97
C GLY A 33 3.71 14.35 3.01
N GLU A 34 2.88 13.38 2.60
CA GLU A 34 2.32 12.42 3.54
C GLU A 34 3.42 11.60 4.20
N ASP A 35 3.24 11.30 5.48
CA ASP A 35 4.18 10.51 6.27
C ASP A 35 4.33 9.09 5.69
N ILE A 36 5.56 8.70 5.37
CA ILE A 36 5.83 7.36 4.83
C ILE A 36 5.44 6.25 5.79
N LYS A 37 5.49 6.52 7.09
CA LYS A 37 5.08 5.53 8.10
C LYS A 37 3.58 5.28 8.06
N PHE A 38 2.80 6.34 7.85
CA PHE A 38 1.35 6.20 7.68
C PHE A 38 1.02 5.34 6.46
N ILE A 39 1.69 5.58 5.34
CA ILE A 39 1.46 4.84 4.10
C ILE A 39 1.85 3.37 4.29
N ALA A 40 3.02 3.12 4.87
CA ALA A 40 3.49 1.75 5.12
C ALA A 40 2.52 0.99 6.02
N ARG A 41 2.02 1.64 7.08
CA ARG A 41 1.03 1.06 7.97
C ARG A 41 -0.25 0.71 7.23
N ARG A 42 -0.70 1.59 6.33
CA ARG A 42 -1.92 1.35 5.58
C ARG A 42 -1.77 0.15 4.66
N ILE A 43 -0.61 -0.01 4.03
CA ILE A 43 -0.33 -1.17 3.19
C ILE A 43 -0.39 -2.47 4.02
N MET A 44 0.16 -2.46 5.23
CA MET A 44 0.10 -3.63 6.13
C MET A 44 -1.35 -3.99 6.47
N ILE A 45 -2.18 -2.98 6.73
CA ILE A 45 -3.60 -3.21 7.05
C ILE A 45 -4.30 -3.92 5.89
N HIS A 46 -4.10 -3.45 4.65
CA HIS A 46 -4.71 -4.07 3.49
C HIS A 46 -4.17 -5.48 3.24
N ALA A 47 -2.88 -5.69 3.47
CA ALA A 47 -2.29 -7.02 3.34
C ALA A 47 -2.94 -8.02 4.31
N ALA A 48 -3.26 -7.58 5.51
CA ALA A 48 -3.87 -8.43 6.52
C ALA A 48 -5.38 -8.59 6.31
N GLU A 49 -6.10 -7.49 6.06
CA GLU A 49 -7.56 -7.49 6.02
C GLU A 49 -8.12 -7.89 4.67
N ASP A 50 -7.55 -7.37 3.59
CA ASP A 50 -8.12 -7.58 2.26
C ASP A 50 -7.56 -8.82 1.57
N VAL A 51 -6.27 -9.07 1.70
CA VAL A 51 -5.62 -10.24 1.12
C VAL A 51 -5.67 -11.41 2.10
N GLY A 52 -5.17 -11.21 3.31
CA GLY A 52 -5.15 -12.24 4.35
C GLY A 52 -4.51 -13.54 3.86
N MET A 53 -5.16 -14.64 4.17
CA MET A 53 -4.65 -15.97 3.80
C MET A 53 -4.86 -16.33 2.33
N ALA A 54 -5.51 -15.47 1.55
CA ALA A 54 -5.53 -15.67 0.10
C ALA A 54 -4.12 -15.60 -0.49
N ASP A 55 -3.25 -14.81 0.13
CA ASP A 55 -1.82 -14.78 -0.18
C ASP A 55 -1.07 -14.31 1.07
N PRO A 56 -0.63 -15.24 1.92
CA PRO A 56 0.06 -14.87 3.16
C PRO A 56 1.36 -14.10 2.93
N GLN A 57 1.94 -14.16 1.74
CA GLN A 57 3.15 -13.42 1.40
C GLN A 57 2.90 -11.92 1.35
N ALA A 58 1.66 -11.49 1.13
CA ALA A 58 1.34 -10.06 1.08
C ALA A 58 1.72 -9.35 2.39
N LEU A 59 1.42 -9.94 3.53
CA LEU A 59 1.78 -9.34 4.81
C LEU A 59 3.31 -9.31 4.99
N ASN A 60 4.01 -10.35 4.56
CA ASN A 60 5.47 -10.37 4.63
C ASN A 60 6.09 -9.25 3.79
N VAL A 61 5.58 -9.03 2.59
CA VAL A 61 6.04 -7.95 1.71
C VAL A 61 5.78 -6.61 2.35
N ALA A 62 4.58 -6.41 2.89
CA ALA A 62 4.19 -5.15 3.52
C ALA A 62 5.05 -4.83 4.75
N VAL A 63 5.30 -5.83 5.59
CA VAL A 63 6.14 -5.66 6.79
C VAL A 63 7.59 -5.37 6.42
N SER A 64 8.13 -6.09 5.44
CA SER A 64 9.50 -5.84 4.95
C SER A 64 9.63 -4.42 4.42
N ALA A 65 8.64 -3.95 3.66
CA ALA A 65 8.64 -2.58 3.15
C ALA A 65 8.62 -1.55 4.29
N ALA A 66 7.76 -1.78 5.29
CA ALA A 66 7.66 -0.88 6.44
C ALA A 66 8.99 -0.76 7.18
N GLN A 67 9.70 -1.87 7.37
CA GLN A 67 11.00 -1.88 8.01
C GLN A 67 12.05 -1.18 7.15
N ALA A 68 12.03 -1.44 5.84
CA ALA A 68 13.02 -0.88 4.91
C ALA A 68 12.90 0.65 4.82
N VAL A 69 11.68 1.18 4.74
CA VAL A 69 11.52 2.63 4.59
C VAL A 69 11.97 3.40 5.83
N GLU A 70 11.88 2.81 7.01
CA GLU A 70 12.39 3.44 8.23
C GLU A 70 13.91 3.59 8.20
N ARG A 71 14.61 2.65 7.58
CA ARG A 71 16.07 2.68 7.48
C ARG A 71 16.56 3.56 6.36
N ILE A 72 15.84 3.58 5.26
CA ILE A 72 16.30 4.21 4.02
C ILE A 72 15.80 5.65 3.89
N GLY A 73 14.51 5.88 4.19
CA GLY A 73 13.91 7.20 4.06
C GLY A 73 13.68 7.62 2.62
N MET A 74 13.23 8.87 2.45
CA MET A 74 13.02 9.45 1.12
C MET A 74 14.36 9.87 0.51
N PRO A 75 14.50 9.86 -0.82
CA PRO A 75 13.44 9.59 -1.79
C PRO A 75 13.25 8.11 -2.12
N GLU A 76 14.17 7.24 -1.75
CA GLU A 76 14.12 5.82 -2.13
C GLU A 76 12.91 5.07 -1.55
N ALA A 77 12.37 5.56 -0.43
CA ALA A 77 11.18 4.95 0.16
C ALA A 77 10.01 4.88 -0.82
N GLN A 78 9.93 5.81 -1.78
CA GLN A 78 8.87 5.77 -2.79
C GLN A 78 8.92 4.48 -3.61
N ILE A 79 10.10 4.03 -3.98
CA ILE A 79 10.28 2.79 -4.76
C ILE A 79 9.79 1.59 -3.93
N ILE A 80 10.20 1.55 -2.67
CA ILE A 80 9.86 0.45 -1.76
C ILE A 80 8.35 0.39 -1.52
N LEU A 81 7.75 1.54 -1.22
CA LEU A 81 6.30 1.60 -0.96
C LEU A 81 5.49 1.28 -2.21
N SER A 82 5.95 1.73 -3.39
CA SER A 82 5.28 1.42 -4.66
C SER A 82 5.31 -0.07 -4.94
N GLN A 83 6.44 -0.72 -4.69
CA GLN A 83 6.58 -2.16 -4.84
C GLN A 83 5.59 -2.90 -3.93
N ALA A 84 5.52 -2.51 -2.67
CA ALA A 84 4.64 -3.15 -1.70
C ALA A 84 3.16 -2.90 -2.04
N ALA A 85 2.80 -1.66 -2.36
CA ALA A 85 1.42 -1.32 -2.72
C ALA A 85 0.98 -2.08 -3.98
N SER A 86 1.84 -2.16 -4.99
CA SER A 86 1.55 -2.89 -6.21
C SER A 86 1.32 -4.37 -5.92
N TYR A 87 2.18 -4.97 -5.10
CA TYR A 87 2.03 -6.38 -4.74
C TYR A 87 0.72 -6.63 -4.01
N VAL A 88 0.46 -5.85 -2.97
CA VAL A 88 -0.72 -6.05 -2.12
C VAL A 88 -2.01 -5.80 -2.91
N ALA A 89 -2.07 -4.73 -3.69
CA ALA A 89 -3.24 -4.43 -4.51
C ALA A 89 -3.46 -5.48 -5.61
N GLY A 90 -2.38 -6.05 -6.14
CA GLY A 90 -2.45 -7.07 -7.18
C GLY A 90 -2.69 -8.48 -6.66
N ALA A 91 -2.57 -8.71 -5.36
CA ALA A 91 -2.75 -10.03 -4.77
C ALA A 91 -4.23 -10.42 -4.73
N PRO A 92 -4.52 -11.74 -4.64
CA PRO A 92 -5.92 -12.18 -4.51
C PRO A 92 -6.57 -11.59 -3.26
N ASN A 93 -7.81 -11.12 -3.41
CA ASN A 93 -8.59 -10.64 -2.27
C ASN A 93 -9.26 -11.84 -1.61
N ARG A 94 -9.21 -11.92 -0.29
CA ARG A 94 -9.77 -13.07 0.44
C ARG A 94 -11.28 -13.22 0.24
N ARG A 95 -11.97 -12.12 -0.09
CA ARG A 95 -13.42 -12.16 -0.32
C ARG A 95 -13.79 -12.72 -1.68
N ALA A 96 -12.84 -12.81 -2.60
CA ALA A 96 -13.06 -13.39 -3.93
C ALA A 96 -12.88 -14.90 -3.95
N ILE A 97 -12.42 -15.51 -2.84
CA ILE A 97 -12.22 -16.94 -2.72
C ILE A 97 -13.51 -17.56 -2.21
N PRO A 98 -14.08 -18.56 -2.93
CA PRO A 98 -15.32 -19.22 -2.52
C PRO A 98 -15.19 -19.90 -1.16
#